data_6e932df857b4493e13e1c1e0e6ce4901
#
_entry.id   6e932df857b4493e13e1c1e0e6ce4901
#
_cell.length_a   1.000
_cell.length_b   1.000
_cell.length_c   1.000
_cell.angle_alpha   90.00
_cell.angle_beta   90.00
_cell.angle_gamma   90.00
#
_symmetry.space_group_name_H-M   'P 1'
#
loop_
_entity.id
_entity.type
_entity.pdbx_description
1 polymer ?
#
loop_
_entity_poly.entity_id
_entity_poly.type
_entity_poly.pdbx_seq_one_letter_code
_entity_poly.pdbx_strand_id
1 'polypeptide(L)'
;PTAYDQVDKAVFRNCTFSRDNDGTTGFGWGNLFNAPYIDKPIQLEFKNITVYNYCLNKRLINIGSAVGSELTIEGMVLASPSGDLYVAGANTTTRFANNYTTKDYALGGAKMNATDLDITAAELFADPDNGDLTIKDSSSPIVTNRAGDTRWLP
;
A
#
# COMPACT_ATOMS: atom_id res chain seq x y z
N PRO A 1 28.93 1.36 15.62
CA PRO A 1 27.90 0.59 14.95
C PRO A 1 26.70 0.58 15.87
N THR A 2 25.72 1.39 15.58
CA THR A 2 24.42 1.34 16.23
C THR A 2 23.74 0.07 15.79
N ALA A 3 23.61 -0.91 16.69
CA ALA A 3 22.70 -2.02 16.49
C ALA A 3 21.29 -1.42 16.50
N TYR A 4 20.64 -1.39 15.33
CA TYR A 4 19.22 -1.09 15.28
C TYR A 4 18.49 -2.34 15.73
N ASP A 5 17.61 -2.21 16.72
CA ASP A 5 16.70 -3.27 17.09
C ASP A 5 15.84 -3.60 15.85
N GLN A 6 15.91 -4.83 15.39
CA GLN A 6 15.19 -5.25 14.21
C GLN A 6 13.87 -5.87 14.60
N VAL A 7 12.82 -5.51 13.87
CA VAL A 7 11.51 -6.15 13.99
C VAL A 7 11.54 -7.46 13.23
N ASP A 8 11.28 -8.57 13.89
CA ASP A 8 11.21 -9.91 13.25
C ASP A 8 9.90 -10.10 12.48
N LYS A 9 8.82 -9.49 12.98
CA LYS A 9 7.49 -9.57 12.37
C LYS A 9 6.71 -8.28 12.56
N ALA A 10 6.07 -7.81 11.47
CA ALA A 10 5.11 -6.72 11.53
C ALA A 10 3.83 -7.09 10.74
N VAL A 11 2.68 -6.79 11.33
CA VAL A 11 1.36 -7.10 10.76
C VAL A 11 0.49 -5.84 10.82
N PHE A 12 -0.02 -5.43 9.65
CA PHE A 12 -0.96 -4.33 9.50
C PHE A 12 -2.27 -4.89 8.93
N ARG A 13 -3.38 -4.63 9.61
CA ARG A 13 -4.70 -5.12 9.18
C ARG A 13 -5.77 -4.06 9.37
N ASN A 14 -6.67 -3.95 8.39
CA ASN A 14 -7.78 -3.00 8.41
C ASN A 14 -7.31 -1.58 8.74
N CYS A 15 -6.33 -1.11 8.01
CA CYS A 15 -5.72 0.20 8.22
C CYS A 15 -5.87 1.07 6.98
N THR A 16 -6.08 2.35 7.20
CA THR A 16 -5.99 3.38 6.17
C THR A 16 -4.74 4.21 6.37
N PHE A 17 -3.98 4.38 5.30
CA PHE A 17 -2.87 5.33 5.20
C PHE A 17 -3.26 6.39 4.20
N SER A 18 -3.55 7.57 4.69
CA SER A 18 -3.92 8.71 3.85
C SER A 18 -3.08 9.93 4.22
N ARG A 19 -2.98 10.82 3.28
CA ARG A 19 -2.39 12.13 3.50
C ARG A 19 -3.42 13.19 3.16
N ASP A 20 -3.61 14.15 4.05
CA ASP A 20 -4.42 15.31 3.74
C ASP A 20 -3.77 16.13 2.63
N ASN A 21 -4.59 16.60 1.71
CA ASN A 21 -4.15 17.41 0.59
C ASN A 21 -4.07 18.89 1.03
N ASP A 22 -3.17 19.19 1.97
CA ASP A 22 -2.97 20.53 2.52
C ASP A 22 -2.20 21.49 1.58
N GLY A 23 -1.99 21.07 0.32
CA GLY A 23 -1.24 21.84 -0.66
C GLY A 23 0.27 21.91 -0.40
N THR A 24 0.76 21.32 0.67
CA THR A 24 2.19 21.30 0.96
C THR A 24 2.86 20.12 0.22
N THR A 25 3.65 20.43 -0.78
CA THR A 25 4.38 19.46 -1.61
C THR A 25 5.62 18.86 -0.92
N GLY A 26 5.76 19.03 0.40
CA GLY A 26 7.03 18.93 1.11
C GLY A 26 7.49 17.56 1.58
N PHE A 27 6.67 16.52 1.63
CA PHE A 27 7.06 15.22 2.20
C PHE A 27 7.09 14.08 1.19
N GLY A 28 8.07 14.11 0.26
CA GLY A 28 8.36 12.98 -0.61
C GLY A 28 9.04 11.77 0.08
N TRP A 29 8.84 11.54 1.39
CA TRP A 29 9.58 10.54 2.17
C TRP A 29 8.72 9.40 2.70
N GLY A 30 7.53 9.20 2.18
CA GLY A 30 6.58 8.23 2.70
C GLY A 30 6.62 6.88 2.02
N ASN A 31 7.52 5.98 2.42
CA ASN A 31 7.25 4.56 2.21
C ASN A 31 6.18 4.12 3.23
N LEU A 32 5.31 3.21 2.84
CA LEU A 32 4.39 2.57 3.79
C LEU A 32 5.17 1.75 4.84
N PHE A 33 6.25 1.14 4.41
CA PHE A 33 7.23 0.49 5.28
C PHE A 33 8.64 0.67 4.73
N ASN A 34 9.59 1.03 5.58
CA ASN A 34 10.97 1.29 5.17
C ASN A 34 11.99 0.71 6.14
N ALA A 35 12.62 -0.39 5.76
CA ALA A 35 13.68 -1.06 6.50
C ALA A 35 14.78 -1.54 5.53
N PRO A 36 15.52 -0.63 4.88
CA PRO A 36 16.45 -0.99 3.80
C PRO A 36 17.72 -1.71 4.27
N TYR A 37 18.04 -1.63 5.56
CA TYR A 37 19.30 -2.12 6.13
C TYR A 37 19.12 -3.30 7.08
N ILE A 38 18.06 -4.08 6.88
CA ILE A 38 17.87 -5.31 7.67
C ILE A 38 18.92 -6.35 7.28
N ASP A 39 19.51 -6.99 8.27
CA ASP A 39 20.48 -8.07 8.16
C ASP A 39 19.90 -9.44 8.52
N LYS A 40 18.72 -9.47 9.12
CA LYS A 40 17.95 -10.67 9.47
C LYS A 40 16.64 -10.73 8.71
N PRO A 41 16.09 -11.93 8.47
CA PRO A 41 14.80 -12.06 7.81
C PRO A 41 13.67 -11.38 8.60
N ILE A 42 12.73 -10.77 7.88
CA ILE A 42 11.51 -10.17 8.42
C ILE A 42 10.28 -10.82 7.81
N GLN A 43 9.25 -11.02 8.62
CA GLN A 43 7.90 -11.37 8.16
C GLN A 43 7.03 -10.13 8.18
N LEU A 44 6.57 -9.70 7.01
CA LEU A 44 5.76 -8.49 6.86
C LEU A 44 4.42 -8.84 6.20
N GLU A 45 3.33 -8.48 6.86
CA GLU A 45 1.97 -8.73 6.37
C GLU A 45 1.16 -7.44 6.33
N PHE A 46 0.54 -7.18 5.16
CA PHE A 46 -0.49 -6.15 4.97
C PHE A 46 -1.78 -6.83 4.51
N LYS A 47 -2.86 -6.63 5.26
CA LYS A 47 -4.16 -7.20 4.94
C LYS A 47 -5.27 -6.17 5.08
N ASN A 48 -6.09 -6.03 4.04
CA ASN A 48 -7.21 -5.08 3.99
C ASN A 48 -6.74 -3.65 4.29
N ILE A 49 -5.90 -3.12 3.43
CA ILE A 49 -5.28 -1.80 3.58
C ILE A 49 -5.80 -0.88 2.49
N THR A 50 -6.23 0.31 2.87
CA THR A 50 -6.48 1.42 1.94
C THR A 50 -5.34 2.42 2.01
N VAL A 51 -4.76 2.74 0.87
CA VAL A 51 -3.70 3.76 0.72
C VAL A 51 -4.22 4.84 -0.21
N TYR A 52 -4.39 6.05 0.29
CA TYR A 52 -4.86 7.17 -0.49
C TYR A 52 -3.89 8.35 -0.39
N ASN A 53 -3.50 8.90 -1.53
CA ASN A 53 -2.62 10.09 -1.61
C ASN A 53 -1.33 9.95 -0.77
N TYR A 54 -0.76 8.76 -0.72
CA TYR A 54 0.41 8.42 0.09
C TYR A 54 1.52 7.78 -0.76
N CYS A 55 2.76 7.77 -0.30
CA CYS A 55 3.94 7.23 -0.99
C CYS A 55 4.29 7.96 -2.31
N LEU A 56 4.07 9.26 -2.40
CA LEU A 56 4.39 10.07 -3.57
C LEU A 56 5.86 9.92 -3.99
N ASN A 57 6.10 9.47 -5.22
CA ASN A 57 7.43 9.30 -5.81
C ASN A 57 8.38 8.42 -4.97
N LYS A 58 7.87 7.51 -4.15
CA LYS A 58 8.65 6.60 -3.31
C LYS A 58 8.19 5.16 -3.46
N ARG A 59 9.06 4.24 -3.10
CA ARG A 59 8.72 2.82 -3.01
C ARG A 59 7.64 2.62 -1.97
N LEU A 60 6.61 1.87 -2.28
CA LEU A 60 5.55 1.55 -1.34
C LEU A 60 6.13 0.81 -0.12
N ILE A 61 6.90 -0.24 -0.36
CA ILE A 61 7.58 -1.01 0.67
C ILE A 61 9.03 -1.20 0.26
N ASN A 62 9.93 -0.83 1.16
CA ASN A 62 11.36 -0.96 0.95
C ASN A 62 11.95 -1.75 2.11
N ILE A 63 12.27 -3.02 1.85
CA ILE A 63 12.97 -3.89 2.79
C ILE A 63 14.30 -4.31 2.20
N GLY A 64 15.27 -4.55 3.08
CA GLY A 64 16.60 -5.01 2.68
C GLY A 64 16.59 -6.38 2.03
N SER A 65 17.75 -6.89 1.68
CA SER A 65 17.93 -8.15 0.95
C SER A 65 18.23 -9.36 1.85
N ALA A 66 17.85 -9.31 3.13
CA ALA A 66 18.05 -10.43 4.04
C ALA A 66 17.33 -11.68 3.53
N VAL A 67 18.09 -12.79 3.39
CA VAL A 67 17.58 -14.06 2.89
C VAL A 67 16.57 -14.65 3.87
N GLY A 68 15.43 -15.13 3.36
CA GLY A 68 14.34 -15.69 4.16
C GLY A 68 13.29 -14.65 4.60
N SER A 69 13.39 -13.41 4.16
CA SER A 69 12.31 -12.44 4.35
C SER A 69 11.04 -12.84 3.59
N GLU A 70 9.88 -12.58 4.20
CA GLU A 70 8.57 -12.86 3.62
C GLU A 70 7.72 -11.58 3.61
N LEU A 71 7.03 -11.32 2.49
CA LEU A 71 6.09 -10.23 2.33
C LEU A 71 4.76 -10.75 1.81
N THR A 72 3.71 -10.56 2.59
CA THR A 72 2.34 -10.87 2.18
C THR A 72 1.54 -9.57 2.06
N ILE A 73 0.88 -9.35 0.93
CA ILE A 73 -0.06 -8.24 0.71
C ILE A 73 -1.35 -8.82 0.14
N GLU A 74 -2.41 -8.70 0.91
CA GLU A 74 -3.75 -9.20 0.55
C GLU A 74 -4.79 -8.12 0.77
N GLY A 75 -5.59 -7.85 -0.26
CA GLY A 75 -6.68 -6.89 -0.18
C GLY A 75 -6.21 -5.44 0.00
N MET A 76 -5.14 -5.05 -0.67
CA MET A 76 -4.68 -3.65 -0.66
C MET A 76 -5.35 -2.85 -1.78
N VAL A 77 -5.87 -1.67 -1.46
CA VAL A 77 -6.39 -0.69 -2.42
C VAL A 77 -5.47 0.51 -2.44
N LEU A 78 -4.90 0.79 -3.60
CA LEU A 78 -3.98 1.90 -3.84
C LEU A 78 -4.67 2.95 -4.72
N ALA A 79 -4.86 4.14 -4.20
CA ALA A 79 -5.58 5.19 -4.89
C ALA A 79 -4.85 6.53 -4.79
N SER A 80 -4.89 7.28 -5.87
CA SER A 80 -4.30 8.59 -6.17
C SER A 80 -3.46 9.29 -5.08
N PRO A 81 -2.44 10.03 -5.51
CA PRO A 81 -1.60 9.84 -6.64
C PRO A 81 -0.34 9.03 -6.33
N SER A 82 0.15 8.48 -7.29
CA SER A 82 1.36 7.81 -7.73
C SER A 82 2.52 7.64 -6.76
N GLY A 83 2.71 6.43 -6.30
CA GLY A 83 3.98 5.95 -5.79
C GLY A 83 4.56 4.83 -6.66
N ASP A 84 5.82 4.50 -6.43
CA ASP A 84 6.44 3.31 -7.03
C ASP A 84 5.92 2.07 -6.29
N LEU A 85 5.31 1.14 -7.00
CA LEU A 85 4.86 -0.17 -6.46
C LEU A 85 6.02 -1.13 -6.14
N TYR A 86 7.20 -0.64 -5.99
CA TYR A 86 8.30 -1.47 -5.54
C TYR A 86 8.08 -1.94 -4.09
N VAL A 87 8.05 -3.25 -3.90
CA VAL A 87 7.58 -3.81 -2.64
C VAL A 87 8.55 -4.76 -1.94
N ALA A 88 9.75 -5.03 -2.45
CA ALA A 88 10.61 -5.99 -1.76
C ALA A 88 12.08 -5.92 -2.14
N GLY A 89 12.93 -6.42 -1.26
CA GLY A 89 14.34 -6.72 -1.55
C GLY A 89 14.50 -7.96 -2.43
N ALA A 90 15.70 -8.16 -2.98
CA ALA A 90 15.98 -9.20 -3.98
C ALA A 90 15.74 -10.64 -3.50
N ASN A 91 15.84 -10.89 -2.20
CA ASN A 91 15.75 -12.23 -1.59
C ASN A 91 14.45 -12.45 -0.80
N THR A 92 13.41 -11.66 -1.07
CA THR A 92 12.15 -11.73 -0.35
C THR A 92 11.16 -12.64 -1.07
N THR A 93 10.57 -13.58 -0.34
CA THR A 93 9.42 -14.34 -0.83
C THR A 93 8.17 -13.48 -0.75
N THR A 94 7.48 -13.29 -1.88
CA THR A 94 6.30 -12.42 -1.96
C THR A 94 5.04 -13.23 -2.22
N ARG A 95 3.92 -12.82 -1.58
CA ARG A 95 2.57 -13.35 -1.81
C ARG A 95 1.61 -12.19 -1.95
N PHE A 96 0.94 -12.10 -3.11
CA PHE A 96 0.02 -11.01 -3.45
C PHE A 96 -1.33 -11.57 -3.87
N ALA A 97 -2.42 -11.06 -3.28
CA ALA A 97 -3.78 -11.47 -3.61
C ALA A 97 -4.79 -10.32 -3.46
N ASN A 98 -5.74 -10.22 -4.39
CA ASN A 98 -6.85 -9.27 -4.33
C ASN A 98 -6.44 -7.82 -4.10
N ASN A 99 -5.37 -7.38 -4.76
CA ASN A 99 -4.89 -6.01 -4.68
C ASN A 99 -5.40 -5.20 -5.88
N TYR A 100 -5.71 -3.93 -5.65
CA TYR A 100 -6.35 -3.05 -6.63
C TYR A 100 -5.65 -1.71 -6.70
N THR A 101 -5.65 -1.10 -7.88
CA THR A 101 -5.20 0.27 -8.11
C THR A 101 -6.28 1.06 -8.81
N THR A 102 -6.36 2.37 -8.54
CA THR A 102 -7.09 3.29 -9.40
C THR A 102 -6.22 3.70 -10.58
N LYS A 103 -6.84 4.10 -11.71
CA LYS A 103 -6.11 4.46 -12.95
C LYS A 103 -5.22 5.70 -12.81
N ASP A 104 -5.52 6.56 -11.83
CA ASP A 104 -4.72 7.73 -11.47
C ASP A 104 -3.56 7.41 -10.53
N TYR A 105 -3.46 6.16 -10.07
CA TYR A 105 -2.28 5.67 -9.36
C TYR A 105 -1.18 5.33 -10.38
N ALA A 106 -0.22 6.23 -10.54
CA ALA A 106 0.86 6.02 -11.52
C ALA A 106 1.80 4.91 -11.06
N LEU A 107 1.88 3.88 -11.88
CA LEU A 107 2.68 2.69 -11.62
C LEU A 107 4.12 2.90 -12.13
N GLY A 108 5.05 3.19 -11.23
CA GLY A 108 6.48 3.06 -11.52
C GLY A 108 7.00 1.71 -11.02
N GLY A 109 7.71 0.96 -11.84
CA GLY A 109 8.49 -0.22 -11.41
C GLY A 109 7.68 -1.35 -10.77
N ALA A 110 6.47 -1.59 -11.24
CA ALA A 110 5.50 -2.53 -10.68
C ALA A 110 6.10 -3.90 -10.35
N LYS A 111 6.10 -4.25 -9.07
CA LYS A 111 6.44 -5.60 -8.58
C LYS A 111 5.35 -6.20 -7.70
N MET A 112 4.27 -5.48 -7.47
CA MET A 112 3.07 -6.01 -6.86
C MET A 112 2.05 -6.33 -7.95
N ASN A 113 1.48 -7.53 -7.89
CA ASN A 113 0.37 -7.88 -8.76
C ASN A 113 -0.90 -7.23 -8.21
N ALA A 114 -1.44 -6.25 -8.95
CA ALA A 114 -2.67 -5.54 -8.62
C ALA A 114 -3.53 -5.37 -9.87
N THR A 115 -4.85 -5.39 -9.69
CA THR A 115 -5.83 -5.16 -10.75
C THR A 115 -6.10 -3.67 -10.86
N ASP A 116 -5.93 -3.10 -12.04
CA ASP A 116 -6.38 -1.74 -12.34
C ASP A 116 -7.92 -1.73 -12.47
N LEU A 117 -8.55 -0.81 -11.74
CA LEU A 117 -10.02 -0.66 -11.74
C LEU A 117 -10.54 0.18 -12.91
N ASP A 118 -9.64 0.82 -13.68
CA ASP A 118 -9.97 1.75 -14.77
C ASP A 118 -10.87 2.94 -14.35
N ILE A 119 -10.87 3.26 -13.07
CA ILE A 119 -11.54 4.44 -12.49
C ILE A 119 -10.56 5.22 -11.61
N THR A 120 -10.81 6.52 -11.45
CA THR A 120 -10.02 7.38 -10.56
C THR A 120 -10.39 7.19 -9.10
N ALA A 121 -9.55 7.69 -8.19
CA ALA A 121 -9.87 7.72 -6.77
C ALA A 121 -11.15 8.53 -6.48
N ALA A 122 -11.36 9.64 -7.18
CA ALA A 122 -12.58 10.46 -7.05
C ALA A 122 -13.85 9.73 -7.56
N GLU A 123 -13.72 8.83 -8.53
CA GLU A 123 -14.83 7.98 -8.98
C GLU A 123 -15.09 6.83 -8.01
N LEU A 124 -14.04 6.28 -7.39
CA LEU A 124 -14.13 5.16 -6.46
C LEU A 124 -14.72 5.57 -5.10
N PHE A 125 -14.24 6.67 -4.51
CA PHE A 125 -14.57 7.07 -3.14
C PHE A 125 -15.61 8.20 -3.10
N ALA A 126 -16.35 8.30 -2.00
CA ALA A 126 -17.42 9.26 -1.81
C ALA A 126 -16.91 10.72 -1.81
N ASP A 127 -15.93 11.03 -0.97
CA ASP A 127 -15.30 12.37 -0.88
C ASP A 127 -13.85 12.23 -0.38
N PRO A 128 -12.94 11.73 -1.22
CA PRO A 128 -11.59 11.38 -0.78
C PRO A 128 -10.76 12.59 -0.35
N ASP A 129 -11.01 13.78 -0.90
CA ASP A 129 -10.29 15.00 -0.56
C ASP A 129 -10.64 15.52 0.85
N ASN A 130 -11.81 15.15 1.37
CA ASN A 130 -12.24 15.41 2.74
C ASN A 130 -12.14 14.18 3.66
N GLY A 131 -11.47 13.12 3.21
CA GLY A 131 -11.17 11.94 4.01
C GLY A 131 -12.27 10.88 4.06
N ASP A 132 -13.35 11.04 3.27
CA ASP A 132 -14.38 10.01 3.13
C ASP A 132 -14.01 9.04 1.99
N LEU A 133 -13.42 7.91 2.38
CA LEU A 133 -13.00 6.85 1.47
C LEU A 133 -14.04 5.73 1.33
N THR A 134 -15.32 6.01 1.65
CA THR A 134 -16.41 5.05 1.42
C THR A 134 -16.53 4.70 -0.05
N ILE A 135 -16.55 3.41 -0.36
CA ILE A 135 -16.68 2.91 -1.73
C ILE A 135 -18.10 3.19 -2.25
N LYS A 136 -18.20 3.91 -3.38
CA LYS A 136 -19.49 4.31 -3.98
C LYS A 136 -20.27 3.15 -4.55
N ASP A 137 -19.57 2.25 -5.24
CA ASP A 137 -20.20 1.13 -5.95
C ASP A 137 -20.12 -0.16 -5.13
N SER A 138 -21.24 -0.58 -4.58
CA SER A 138 -21.36 -1.83 -3.82
C SER A 138 -21.11 -3.09 -4.65
N SER A 139 -21.15 -3.00 -5.98
CA SER A 139 -20.84 -4.09 -6.90
C SER A 139 -19.36 -4.18 -7.27
N SER A 140 -18.57 -3.22 -6.82
CA SER A 140 -17.12 -3.19 -7.07
C SER A 140 -16.44 -4.49 -6.64
N PRO A 141 -15.43 -4.96 -7.41
CA PRO A 141 -14.62 -6.12 -7.01
C PRO A 141 -13.90 -5.89 -5.65
N ILE A 142 -13.65 -4.65 -5.26
CA ILE A 142 -13.14 -4.33 -3.93
C ILE A 142 -14.10 -4.79 -2.84
N VAL A 143 -15.40 -4.49 -2.99
CA VAL A 143 -16.45 -4.88 -2.03
C VAL A 143 -16.63 -6.40 -2.01
N THR A 144 -16.75 -7.00 -3.22
CA THR A 144 -16.92 -8.45 -3.37
C THR A 144 -15.80 -9.25 -2.72
N ASN A 145 -14.55 -8.79 -2.86
CA ASN A 145 -13.36 -9.45 -2.32
C ASN A 145 -12.96 -8.92 -0.93
N ARG A 146 -13.75 -7.99 -0.35
CA ARG A 146 -13.49 -7.35 0.94
C ARG A 146 -12.08 -6.76 1.03
N ALA A 147 -11.61 -6.15 -0.07
CA ALA A 147 -10.33 -5.48 -0.12
C ALA A 147 -10.43 -4.05 0.45
N GLY A 148 -9.29 -3.50 0.84
CA GLY A 148 -9.23 -2.22 1.53
C GLY A 148 -9.60 -2.31 3.02
N ASP A 149 -9.48 -1.20 3.71
CA ASP A 149 -9.91 -1.08 5.09
C ASP A 149 -11.43 -1.25 5.16
N THR A 150 -11.87 -2.19 5.99
CA THR A 150 -13.30 -2.59 6.08
C THR A 150 -14.23 -1.48 6.54
N ARG A 151 -13.71 -0.40 7.12
CA ARG A 151 -14.50 0.79 7.47
C ARG A 151 -15.11 1.51 6.26
N TRP A 152 -14.50 1.33 5.09
CA TRP A 152 -14.90 2.01 3.86
C TRP A 152 -15.77 1.16 2.93
N LEU A 153 -16.01 -0.09 3.31
CA LEU A 153 -16.94 -0.95 2.59
C LEU A 153 -18.39 -0.62 2.97
N PRO A 154 -19.31 -0.55 1.98
CA PRO A 154 -20.73 -0.30 2.25
C PRO A 154 -21.42 -1.43 3.01
#